data_46508fe6ba794b7fbe42995ae515e107
#
_entry.id   46508fe6ba794b7fbe42995ae515e107
#
_cell.length_a   1.000
_cell.length_b   1.000
_cell.length_c   1.000
_cell.angle_alpha   90.00
_cell.angle_beta   90.00
_cell.angle_gamma   90.00
#
_symmetry.space_group_name_H-M   'P 1'
#
loop_
_entity.id
_entity.type
_entity.pdbx_description
1 polymer ?
#
loop_
_entity_poly.entity_id
_entity_poly.type
_entity_poly.pdbx_seq_one_letter_code
_entity_poly.pdbx_strand_id
1 'polypeptide(L)'
;MLMTGQYPISNGVLGNSNSRGAQLGYELRKNALCWSDVLHDRSYRQAWIGKWHLESPRKPYVKCENNSATFAWNEWTPPDRRHGFDFWYGYNTFDYHMNPLYWANNTPRDKPLRVNQWGPEHEADKAIAFIRETAAARRPFACVVSMNPPHMPYTAFPRRYLKAYEGKSMEQIVTRGNVNIRGRDKFAQLARTHTRNYYAMMTGVDDQFGRILKALKDAKLERNTIVVFTSDHGNCIGSHNQVSKNNHYEESMRIPFLIRWPGKIPVRKDDLLFSVPDVYPTLLGLMGFERDIPEEVEGTDHSRLFRTGKGRRPTSQLYLKAEFVSPDKGSRGVRTHHYTLRIQKQEDGTEQRYLHDNQSDPWQLKNIAAEQPNLVKQLIETELQLWLNKTKDSWKP
;
A
#
# COMPACT_ATOMS: atom_id res chain seq x y z
N MET A 1 -3.45 7.99 -1.77
CA MET A 1 -4.75 7.27 -1.59
C MET A 1 -5.04 6.99 -0.12
N LEU A 2 -4.22 6.19 0.59
CA LEU A 2 -4.48 5.83 1.99
C LEU A 2 -4.65 7.06 2.91
N MET A 3 -3.81 8.08 2.77
CA MET A 3 -3.85 9.26 3.64
C MET A 3 -5.01 10.20 3.34
N THR A 4 -5.35 10.40 2.07
CA THR A 4 -6.32 11.41 1.62
C THR A 4 -7.69 10.86 1.21
N GLY A 5 -7.85 9.54 1.08
CA GLY A 5 -9.06 8.93 0.52
C GLY A 5 -9.33 9.28 -0.95
N GLN A 6 -8.33 9.83 -1.67
CA GLN A 6 -8.46 10.31 -3.04
C GLN A 6 -7.60 9.46 -4.00
N TYR A 7 -8.04 9.34 -5.25
CA TYR A 7 -7.24 8.73 -6.31
C TYR A 7 -6.06 9.63 -6.73
N PRO A 8 -5.03 9.09 -7.41
CA PRO A 8 -3.82 9.85 -7.76
C PRO A 8 -4.09 11.11 -8.60
N ILE A 9 -5.07 11.10 -9.48
CA ILE A 9 -5.45 12.27 -10.29
C ILE A 9 -5.86 13.43 -9.39
N SER A 10 -6.66 13.16 -8.36
CA SER A 10 -7.18 14.20 -7.45
C SER A 10 -6.15 14.64 -6.41
N ASN A 11 -5.38 13.71 -5.83
CA ASN A 11 -4.37 14.07 -4.84
C ASN A 11 -3.03 14.55 -5.42
N GLY A 12 -2.81 14.41 -6.74
CA GLY A 12 -1.63 14.89 -7.45
C GLY A 12 -0.39 14.01 -7.32
N VAL A 13 -0.44 12.87 -6.60
CA VAL A 13 0.70 11.95 -6.46
C VAL A 13 0.60 10.86 -7.54
N LEU A 14 0.97 11.20 -8.77
CA LEU A 14 0.83 10.33 -9.95
C LEU A 14 1.95 9.29 -10.05
N GLY A 15 3.02 9.44 -9.32
CA GLY A 15 4.19 8.57 -9.35
C GLY A 15 4.99 8.58 -8.06
N ASN A 16 6.17 7.97 -8.08
CA ASN A 16 7.03 7.90 -6.90
C ASN A 16 7.57 9.28 -6.48
N SER A 17 7.50 9.58 -5.18
CA SER A 17 8.15 10.73 -4.55
C SER A 17 9.66 10.50 -4.48
N ASN A 18 10.36 10.78 -5.57
CA ASN A 18 11.81 10.75 -5.71
C ASN A 18 12.28 12.04 -6.39
N SER A 19 13.57 12.20 -6.64
CA SER A 19 14.13 13.43 -7.22
C SER A 19 13.61 13.77 -8.63
N ARG A 20 13.09 12.80 -9.40
CA ARG A 20 12.38 13.05 -10.67
C ARG A 20 10.93 13.45 -10.40
N GLY A 21 10.25 12.72 -9.52
CA GLY A 21 8.89 13.05 -9.09
C GLY A 21 8.79 14.44 -8.45
N ALA A 22 9.85 14.86 -7.73
CA ALA A 22 9.96 16.19 -7.13
C ALA A 22 9.82 17.33 -8.16
N GLN A 23 10.39 17.16 -9.36
CA GLN A 23 10.29 18.13 -10.46
C GLN A 23 8.87 18.26 -11.02
N LEU A 24 8.04 17.24 -10.78
CA LEU A 24 6.65 17.15 -11.23
C LEU A 24 5.66 17.38 -10.07
N GLY A 25 6.14 17.70 -8.87
CA GLY A 25 5.31 17.92 -7.68
C GLY A 25 4.69 16.65 -7.09
N TYR A 26 5.27 15.47 -7.34
CA TYR A 26 4.74 14.19 -6.84
C TYR A 26 5.10 13.96 -5.38
N GLU A 27 4.46 14.73 -4.53
CA GLU A 27 4.54 14.58 -3.08
C GLU A 27 3.17 14.85 -2.44
N LEU A 28 2.95 14.42 -1.23
CA LEU A 28 1.74 14.76 -0.50
C LEU A 28 1.71 16.28 -0.25
N ARG A 29 0.65 16.95 -0.68
CA ARG A 29 0.52 18.40 -0.51
C ARG A 29 0.43 18.74 0.97
N LYS A 30 1.10 19.80 1.41
CA LYS A 30 1.08 20.27 2.80
C LYS A 30 -0.33 20.56 3.32
N ASN A 31 -1.22 21.01 2.45
CA ASN A 31 -2.62 21.31 2.78
C ASN A 31 -3.61 20.18 2.42
N ALA A 32 -3.12 18.98 2.13
CA ALA A 32 -3.99 17.83 1.93
C ALA A 32 -4.68 17.46 3.24
N LEU A 33 -5.98 17.24 3.21
CA LEU A 33 -6.74 16.77 4.36
C LEU A 33 -6.60 15.26 4.50
N CYS A 34 -5.76 14.84 5.43
CA CYS A 34 -5.52 13.43 5.74
C CYS A 34 -6.43 12.96 6.87
N TRP A 35 -6.73 11.65 6.94
CA TRP A 35 -7.48 11.10 8.07
C TRP A 35 -6.80 11.41 9.42
N SER A 36 -5.48 11.52 9.42
CA SER A 36 -4.70 11.85 10.61
C SER A 36 -4.91 13.30 11.06
N ASP A 37 -5.17 14.24 10.15
CA ASP A 37 -5.53 15.62 10.53
C ASP A 37 -6.88 15.64 11.26
N VAL A 38 -7.87 14.87 10.78
CA VAL A 38 -9.17 14.72 11.46
C VAL A 38 -9.00 14.13 12.86
N LEU A 39 -8.16 13.11 13.02
CA LEU A 39 -7.91 12.52 14.34
C LEU A 39 -7.11 13.46 15.27
N HIS A 40 -6.22 14.27 14.70
CA HIS A 40 -5.53 15.32 15.47
C HIS A 40 -6.51 16.31 16.10
N ASP A 41 -7.47 16.80 15.33
CA ASP A 41 -8.54 17.70 15.80
C ASP A 41 -9.44 17.03 16.85
N ARG A 42 -9.50 15.71 16.88
CA ARG A 42 -10.19 14.89 17.89
C ARG A 42 -9.29 14.50 19.07
N SER A 43 -8.12 15.14 19.21
CA SER A 43 -7.16 14.94 20.32
C SER A 43 -6.59 13.51 20.41
N TYR A 44 -6.58 12.77 19.33
CA TYR A 44 -5.86 11.50 19.26
C TYR A 44 -4.36 11.75 19.31
N ARG A 45 -3.65 10.96 20.09
CA ARG A 45 -2.19 10.87 19.99
C ARG A 45 -1.82 9.95 18.84
N GLN A 46 -1.00 10.42 17.91
CA GLN A 46 -0.76 9.71 16.67
C GLN A 46 0.70 9.40 16.43
N ALA A 47 1.00 8.16 16.01
CA ALA A 47 2.34 7.73 15.63
C ALA A 47 2.42 7.32 14.16
N TRP A 48 3.47 7.78 13.47
CA TRP A 48 3.96 7.20 12.24
C TRP A 48 5.32 6.57 12.48
N ILE A 49 5.48 5.28 12.15
CA ILE A 49 6.71 4.51 12.36
C ILE A 49 7.05 3.79 11.06
N GLY A 50 8.25 4.01 10.52
CA GLY A 50 8.74 3.36 9.31
C GLY A 50 8.60 4.21 8.04
N LYS A 51 8.37 3.57 6.90
CA LYS A 51 8.37 4.17 5.57
C LYS A 51 7.22 5.14 5.36
N TRP A 52 7.54 6.36 4.88
CA TRP A 52 6.56 7.39 4.52
C TRP A 52 6.28 7.44 3.01
N HIS A 53 7.32 7.61 2.21
CA HIS A 53 7.32 7.68 0.73
C HIS A 53 6.36 8.73 0.12
N LEU A 54 6.10 9.81 0.84
CA LEU A 54 5.22 10.90 0.41
C LEU A 54 5.91 12.27 0.44
N GLU A 55 7.21 12.32 0.74
CA GLU A 55 8.05 13.51 0.73
C GLU A 55 9.03 13.47 -0.44
N SER A 56 9.16 14.56 -1.17
CA SER A 56 10.08 14.65 -2.30
C SER A 56 11.49 15.11 -1.87
N PRO A 57 12.56 14.44 -2.34
CA PRO A 57 13.93 14.85 -2.05
C PRO A 57 14.26 16.24 -2.59
N ARG A 58 14.93 17.06 -1.76
CA ARG A 58 15.35 18.44 -2.07
C ARG A 58 16.87 18.57 -2.01
N LYS A 59 17.45 19.29 -2.97
CA LYS A 59 18.89 19.58 -2.97
C LYS A 59 19.29 20.55 -1.85
N PRO A 60 20.47 20.40 -1.22
CA PRO A 60 21.38 19.27 -1.34
C PRO A 60 20.75 18.01 -0.76
N TYR A 61 20.85 16.85 -1.46
CA TYR A 61 20.22 15.62 -1.01
C TYR A 61 20.80 15.10 0.30
N VAL A 62 19.97 14.51 1.14
CA VAL A 62 20.40 13.83 2.36
C VAL A 62 21.45 12.77 2.01
N LYS A 63 22.54 12.72 2.78
CA LYS A 63 23.60 11.73 2.62
C LYS A 63 23.18 10.39 3.18
N CYS A 64 22.84 9.45 2.31
CA CYS A 64 22.55 8.05 2.65
C CYS A 64 22.73 7.17 1.41
N GLU A 65 22.70 5.87 1.61
CA GLU A 65 22.99 4.85 0.60
C GLU A 65 21.97 4.83 -0.55
N ASN A 66 20.73 5.26 -0.31
CA ASN A 66 19.70 5.36 -1.36
C ASN A 66 19.79 6.64 -2.21
N ASN A 67 20.71 7.53 -1.87
CA ASN A 67 20.87 8.80 -2.55
C ASN A 67 22.27 8.93 -3.16
N SER A 68 22.32 9.53 -4.34
CA SER A 68 23.53 9.95 -5.02
C SER A 68 23.54 11.47 -5.22
N ALA A 69 24.59 12.01 -5.80
CA ALA A 69 24.67 13.45 -6.14
C ALA A 69 23.60 13.87 -7.16
N THR A 70 23.17 12.95 -8.04
CA THR A 70 22.26 13.23 -9.16
C THR A 70 20.85 12.70 -8.97
N PHE A 71 20.65 11.72 -8.09
CA PHE A 71 19.36 11.06 -7.88
C PHE A 71 19.16 10.68 -6.42
N ALA A 72 17.96 10.94 -5.89
CA ALA A 72 17.62 10.63 -4.51
C ALA A 72 16.23 10.00 -4.38
N TRP A 73 16.13 9.06 -3.43
CA TRP A 73 14.90 8.41 -3.00
C TRP A 73 14.50 8.83 -1.59
N ASN A 74 15.48 9.00 -0.71
CA ASN A 74 15.21 9.23 0.70
C ASN A 74 15.27 10.71 1.05
N GLU A 75 14.39 11.14 1.95
CA GLU A 75 14.32 12.52 2.45
C GLU A 75 13.78 12.54 3.88
N TRP A 76 14.09 13.59 4.59
CA TRP A 76 13.51 13.96 5.85
C TRP A 76 12.15 14.65 5.66
N THR A 77 11.17 14.28 6.46
CA THR A 77 9.85 14.92 6.45
C THR A 77 9.78 16.00 7.53
N PRO A 78 9.65 17.28 7.17
CA PRO A 78 9.58 18.37 8.14
C PRO A 78 8.30 18.27 8.99
N PRO A 79 8.30 18.81 10.24
CA PRO A 79 7.17 18.67 11.16
C PRO A 79 5.83 19.16 10.60
N ASP A 80 5.84 20.24 9.83
CA ASP A 80 4.65 20.86 9.23
C ASP A 80 4.10 20.11 8.00
N ARG A 81 4.71 18.96 7.65
CA ARG A 81 4.28 18.04 6.59
C ARG A 81 3.96 16.63 7.11
N ARG A 82 3.84 16.48 8.44
CA ARG A 82 3.56 15.19 9.08
C ARG A 82 2.07 14.94 9.34
N HIS A 83 1.19 15.81 8.89
CA HIS A 83 -0.26 15.63 8.90
C HIS A 83 -0.81 15.08 10.23
N GLY A 84 -0.60 15.82 11.33
CA GLY A 84 -1.14 15.49 12.65
C GLY A 84 -0.43 14.38 13.42
N PHE A 85 0.65 13.78 12.90
CA PHE A 85 1.41 12.76 13.65
C PHE A 85 2.32 13.41 14.70
N ASP A 86 2.00 13.19 15.98
CA ASP A 86 2.74 13.70 17.15
C ASP A 86 4.04 12.94 17.41
N PHE A 87 4.00 11.63 17.19
CA PHE A 87 5.15 10.75 17.32
C PHE A 87 5.62 10.35 15.92
N TRP A 88 6.71 10.93 15.50
CA TRP A 88 7.33 10.64 14.21
C TRP A 88 8.59 9.84 14.39
N TYR A 89 8.67 8.69 13.72
CA TYR A 89 9.86 7.86 13.65
C TYR A 89 9.94 7.18 12.29
N GLY A 90 10.33 7.94 11.27
CA GLY A 90 10.18 7.50 9.89
C GLY A 90 11.33 7.88 8.97
N TYR A 91 11.27 7.35 7.77
CA TYR A 91 12.10 7.66 6.62
C TYR A 91 11.21 7.72 5.38
N ASN A 92 11.68 8.37 4.30
CA ASN A 92 10.90 8.41 3.07
C ASN A 92 10.99 7.07 2.32
N THR A 93 12.17 6.73 1.76
CA THR A 93 12.43 5.43 1.12
C THR A 93 13.85 4.99 1.42
N PHE A 94 14.00 3.89 2.15
CA PHE A 94 15.31 3.37 2.55
C PHE A 94 15.34 1.85 2.57
N ASP A 95 16.24 1.22 1.79
CA ASP A 95 16.21 -0.22 1.50
C ASP A 95 17.26 -1.02 2.27
N TYR A 96 17.98 -0.43 3.22
CA TYR A 96 18.96 -1.10 4.08
C TYR A 96 18.29 -1.67 5.32
N HIS A 97 17.47 -2.71 5.13
CA HIS A 97 16.57 -3.25 6.15
C HIS A 97 17.26 -3.77 7.41
N MET A 98 18.53 -4.17 7.35
CA MET A 98 19.30 -4.66 8.50
C MET A 98 19.94 -3.54 9.33
N ASN A 99 20.17 -2.38 8.72
CA ASN A 99 20.73 -1.19 9.35
C ASN A 99 19.94 0.05 8.92
N PRO A 100 18.65 0.13 9.28
CA PRO A 100 17.79 1.19 8.82
C PRO A 100 18.18 2.54 9.41
N LEU A 101 17.72 3.56 8.71
CA LEU A 101 17.94 4.96 9.04
C LEU A 101 16.60 5.62 9.28
N TYR A 102 16.48 6.41 10.37
CA TYR A 102 15.24 7.08 10.75
C TYR A 102 15.48 8.55 11.12
N TRP A 103 14.41 9.33 11.04
CA TRP A 103 14.30 10.62 11.70
C TRP A 103 13.19 10.55 12.74
N ALA A 104 13.54 10.81 14.00
CA ALA A 104 12.58 11.01 15.09
C ALA A 104 12.05 12.46 15.11
N ASN A 105 11.11 12.77 15.99
CA ASN A 105 10.45 14.07 16.09
C ASN A 105 11.38 15.27 15.94
N ASN A 106 12.45 15.31 16.74
CA ASN A 106 13.37 16.45 16.84
C ASN A 106 14.72 16.20 16.14
N THR A 107 14.82 15.14 15.36
CA THR A 107 16.05 14.81 14.64
C THR A 107 16.25 15.77 13.47
N PRO A 108 17.39 16.50 13.41
CA PRO A 108 17.68 17.38 12.29
C PRO A 108 17.82 16.59 10.97
N ARG A 109 17.55 17.26 9.86
CA ARG A 109 17.61 16.67 8.52
C ARG A 109 18.95 16.01 8.19
N ASP A 110 20.05 16.61 8.64
CA ASP A 110 21.43 16.18 8.36
C ASP A 110 21.99 15.14 9.35
N LYS A 111 21.20 14.78 10.39
CA LYS A 111 21.63 13.86 11.47
C LYS A 111 20.63 12.73 11.70
N PRO A 112 20.36 11.86 10.69
CA PRO A 112 19.48 10.74 10.90
C PRO A 112 20.01 9.74 11.91
N LEU A 113 19.13 9.02 12.57
CA LEU A 113 19.43 7.95 13.51
C LEU A 113 19.70 6.66 12.74
N ARG A 114 20.84 6.04 12.96
CA ARG A 114 21.15 4.69 12.43
C ARG A 114 20.92 3.65 13.49
N VAL A 115 20.34 2.52 13.09
CA VAL A 115 19.95 1.44 13.98
C VAL A 115 20.59 0.14 13.50
N ASN A 116 21.27 -0.57 14.41
CA ASN A 116 21.84 -1.89 14.14
C ASN A 116 20.87 -3.00 14.56
N GLN A 117 19.73 -3.06 13.86
CA GLN A 117 18.67 -4.04 14.10
C GLN A 117 17.86 -4.15 12.79
N TRP A 118 17.21 -5.28 12.53
CA TRP A 118 16.30 -5.41 11.40
C TRP A 118 15.11 -4.45 11.55
N GLY A 119 14.80 -3.67 10.48
CA GLY A 119 13.81 -2.60 10.51
C GLY A 119 12.48 -3.00 11.15
N PRO A 120 11.79 -4.05 10.69
CA PRO A 120 10.52 -4.47 11.28
C PRO A 120 10.58 -4.79 12.77
N GLU A 121 11.67 -5.37 13.28
CA GLU A 121 11.83 -5.62 14.72
C GLU A 121 11.94 -4.31 15.50
N HIS A 122 12.75 -3.38 14.99
CA HIS A 122 12.91 -2.07 15.59
C HIS A 122 11.63 -1.24 15.56
N GLU A 123 10.93 -1.24 14.43
CA GLU A 123 9.65 -0.55 14.25
C GLU A 123 8.56 -1.11 15.18
N ALA A 124 8.53 -2.44 15.36
CA ALA A 124 7.66 -3.07 16.35
C ALA A 124 8.01 -2.66 17.79
N ASP A 125 9.30 -2.55 18.14
CA ASP A 125 9.72 -2.08 19.48
C ASP A 125 9.24 -0.65 19.74
N LYS A 126 9.33 0.24 18.72
CA LYS A 126 8.81 1.61 18.82
C LYS A 126 7.29 1.66 18.96
N ALA A 127 6.57 0.85 18.20
CA ALA A 127 5.11 0.75 18.29
C ALA A 127 4.66 0.23 19.65
N ILE A 128 5.31 -0.79 20.19
CA ILE A 128 5.03 -1.35 21.52
C ILE A 128 5.28 -0.30 22.61
N ALA A 129 6.37 0.44 22.52
CA ALA A 129 6.67 1.51 23.47
C ALA A 129 5.60 2.61 23.42
N PHE A 130 5.21 3.07 22.21
CA PHE A 130 4.16 4.05 22.00
C PHE A 130 2.80 3.59 22.57
N ILE A 131 2.41 2.33 22.32
CA ILE A 131 1.15 1.76 22.83
C ILE A 131 1.16 1.75 24.37
N ARG A 132 2.25 1.32 25.02
CA ARG A 132 2.37 1.29 26.48
C ARG A 132 2.30 2.68 27.10
N GLU A 133 3.01 3.63 26.54
CA GLU A 133 3.01 5.02 26.99
C GLU A 133 1.61 5.65 26.90
N THR A 134 0.95 5.44 25.76
CA THR A 134 -0.39 6.00 25.49
C THR A 134 -1.45 5.34 26.35
N ALA A 135 -1.34 4.03 26.61
CA ALA A 135 -2.21 3.29 27.54
C ALA A 135 -2.09 3.84 28.97
N ALA A 136 -0.87 4.10 29.43
CA ALA A 136 -0.62 4.67 30.76
C ALA A 136 -1.22 6.09 30.89
N ALA A 137 -1.15 6.88 29.83
CA ALA A 137 -1.73 8.21 29.74
C ALA A 137 -3.27 8.24 29.53
N ARG A 138 -3.89 7.08 29.30
CA ARG A 138 -5.33 6.93 28.99
C ARG A 138 -5.83 7.83 27.85
N ARG A 139 -4.99 8.06 26.84
CA ARG A 139 -5.34 8.88 25.67
C ARG A 139 -5.80 8.00 24.50
N PRO A 140 -6.79 8.44 23.70
CA PRO A 140 -7.07 7.80 22.43
C PRO A 140 -5.86 7.91 21.51
N PHE A 141 -5.63 6.91 20.68
CA PHE A 141 -4.45 6.89 19.80
C PHE A 141 -4.71 6.29 18.44
N ALA A 142 -3.87 6.67 17.47
CA ALA A 142 -3.68 5.99 16.20
C ALA A 142 -2.18 5.69 16.03
N CYS A 143 -1.85 4.50 15.55
CA CYS A 143 -0.47 4.08 15.34
C CYS A 143 -0.35 3.40 13.97
N VAL A 144 0.43 4.00 13.06
CA VAL A 144 0.78 3.39 11.79
C VAL A 144 2.19 2.83 11.89
N VAL A 145 2.35 1.55 11.55
CA VAL A 145 3.65 0.88 11.45
C VAL A 145 3.85 0.44 9.99
N SER A 146 4.62 1.21 9.26
CA SER A 146 4.83 1.05 7.82
C SER A 146 6.16 0.35 7.56
N MET A 147 6.18 -0.97 7.70
CA MET A 147 7.36 -1.81 7.52
C MET A 147 7.73 -1.91 6.03
N ASN A 148 8.99 -1.62 5.66
CA ASN A 148 9.41 -1.68 4.27
C ASN A 148 9.52 -3.13 3.73
N PRO A 149 10.05 -4.15 4.45
CA PRO A 149 9.97 -5.54 4.01
C PRO A 149 8.51 -6.01 3.85
N PRO A 150 8.24 -6.84 2.82
CA PRO A 150 9.18 -7.60 1.98
C PRO A 150 9.67 -6.91 0.71
N HIS A 151 9.72 -5.55 0.64
CA HIS A 151 10.36 -4.85 -0.47
C HIS A 151 11.82 -5.31 -0.64
N MET A 152 12.35 -5.22 -1.88
CA MET A 152 13.78 -5.51 -2.11
C MET A 152 14.69 -4.64 -1.22
N PRO A 153 15.93 -5.08 -0.90
CA PRO A 153 16.61 -6.30 -1.34
C PRO A 153 16.13 -7.55 -0.59
N TYR A 154 15.84 -8.62 -1.33
CA TYR A 154 15.27 -9.86 -0.79
C TYR A 154 16.25 -10.72 0.02
N THR A 155 17.43 -10.20 0.32
CA THR A 155 18.47 -10.87 1.13
C THR A 155 18.71 -10.20 2.49
N ALA A 156 18.09 -9.04 2.72
CA ALA A 156 18.33 -8.22 3.90
C ALA A 156 17.32 -8.51 5.02
N PHE A 157 17.44 -9.69 5.63
CA PHE A 157 16.59 -10.12 6.75
C PHE A 157 17.29 -11.15 7.65
N PRO A 158 16.86 -11.35 8.90
CA PRO A 158 17.41 -12.35 9.81
C PRO A 158 17.18 -13.78 9.31
N ARG A 159 18.27 -14.54 9.14
CA ARG A 159 18.26 -15.88 8.53
C ARG A 159 17.35 -16.88 9.25
N ARG A 160 17.04 -16.68 10.52
CA ARG A 160 16.13 -17.54 11.29
C ARG A 160 14.75 -17.72 10.67
N TYR A 161 14.27 -16.75 9.89
CA TYR A 161 12.97 -16.82 9.20
C TYR A 161 12.96 -17.77 8.00
N LEU A 162 14.12 -18.21 7.51
CA LEU A 162 14.20 -19.26 6.49
C LEU A 162 13.80 -20.64 7.02
N LYS A 163 13.86 -20.84 8.33
CA LYS A 163 13.56 -22.15 8.95
C LYS A 163 12.19 -22.72 8.53
N ALA A 164 11.19 -21.87 8.37
CA ALA A 164 9.84 -22.28 7.93
C ALA A 164 9.81 -22.84 6.49
N TYR A 165 10.88 -22.64 5.71
CA TYR A 165 10.99 -22.98 4.30
C TYR A 165 12.15 -23.97 4.02
N GLU A 166 12.83 -24.43 5.05
CA GLU A 166 13.87 -25.46 4.94
C GLU A 166 13.29 -26.77 4.40
N GLY A 167 14.02 -27.46 3.54
CA GLY A 167 13.62 -28.73 2.94
C GLY A 167 12.49 -28.64 1.89
N LYS A 168 11.87 -27.49 1.67
CA LYS A 168 10.83 -27.30 0.64
C LYS A 168 11.48 -27.07 -0.72
N SER A 169 10.99 -27.75 -1.76
CA SER A 169 11.38 -27.46 -3.15
C SER A 169 10.77 -26.14 -3.64
N MET A 170 11.26 -25.61 -4.76
CA MET A 170 10.68 -24.38 -5.33
C MET A 170 9.26 -24.61 -5.84
N GLU A 171 8.92 -25.79 -6.32
CA GLU A 171 7.56 -26.19 -6.72
C GLU A 171 6.58 -26.18 -5.52
N GLN A 172 7.05 -26.54 -4.33
CA GLN A 172 6.25 -26.47 -3.11
C GLN A 172 6.07 -25.04 -2.59
N ILE A 173 7.00 -24.13 -2.91
CA ILE A 173 6.96 -22.73 -2.51
C ILE A 173 6.17 -21.88 -3.53
N VAL A 174 6.42 -22.09 -4.84
CA VAL A 174 5.79 -21.35 -5.93
C VAL A 174 4.66 -22.21 -6.50
N THR A 175 3.46 -22.00 -6.00
CA THR A 175 2.26 -22.76 -6.39
C THR A 175 1.42 -22.07 -7.46
N ARG A 176 1.83 -20.89 -7.94
CA ARG A 176 1.08 -20.08 -8.89
C ARG A 176 1.36 -20.53 -10.32
N GLY A 177 0.29 -20.74 -11.12
CA GLY A 177 0.39 -21.22 -12.50
C GLY A 177 1.02 -20.22 -13.48
N ASN A 178 1.08 -18.94 -13.11
CA ASN A 178 1.64 -17.85 -13.92
C ASN A 178 3.14 -17.58 -13.68
N VAL A 179 3.84 -18.48 -12.98
CA VAL A 179 5.29 -18.40 -12.75
C VAL A 179 5.95 -19.63 -13.35
N ASN A 180 6.74 -19.45 -14.41
CA ASN A 180 7.50 -20.56 -15.00
C ASN A 180 8.84 -20.78 -14.28
N ILE A 181 8.82 -21.42 -13.11
CA ILE A 181 10.05 -21.69 -12.33
C ILE A 181 11.05 -22.62 -13.03
N ARG A 182 10.63 -23.39 -14.04
CA ARG A 182 11.50 -24.29 -14.82
C ARG A 182 12.13 -23.62 -16.03
N GLY A 183 11.68 -22.40 -16.39
CA GLY A 183 12.22 -21.61 -17.48
C GLY A 183 13.70 -21.24 -17.27
N ARG A 184 14.36 -20.84 -18.37
CA ARG A 184 15.76 -20.38 -18.37
C ARG A 184 15.87 -18.84 -18.44
N ASP A 185 14.75 -18.16 -18.58
CA ASP A 185 14.68 -16.71 -18.66
C ASP A 185 14.94 -16.02 -17.30
N LYS A 186 15.14 -14.72 -17.36
CA LYS A 186 15.44 -13.88 -16.17
C LYS A 186 14.32 -13.87 -15.13
N PHE A 187 13.06 -14.08 -15.52
CA PHE A 187 11.92 -14.06 -14.62
C PHE A 187 11.79 -15.36 -13.84
N ALA A 188 12.03 -16.49 -14.51
CA ALA A 188 12.14 -17.79 -13.87
C ALA A 188 13.31 -17.81 -12.86
N GLN A 189 14.46 -17.23 -13.24
CA GLN A 189 15.61 -17.10 -12.35
C GLN A 189 15.28 -16.21 -11.14
N LEU A 190 14.63 -15.06 -11.36
CA LEU A 190 14.18 -14.16 -10.29
C LEU A 190 13.29 -14.90 -9.28
N ALA A 191 12.29 -15.64 -9.77
CA ALA A 191 11.39 -16.41 -8.92
C ALA A 191 12.13 -17.45 -8.09
N ARG A 192 13.00 -18.28 -8.72
CA ARG A 192 13.79 -19.30 -8.01
C ARG A 192 14.72 -18.71 -6.95
N THR A 193 15.33 -17.58 -7.25
CA THR A 193 16.31 -16.96 -6.35
C THR A 193 15.67 -16.26 -5.15
N HIS A 194 14.51 -15.62 -5.36
CA HIS A 194 14.02 -14.66 -4.39
C HIS A 194 12.71 -15.03 -3.69
N THR A 195 11.84 -15.90 -4.25
CA THR A 195 10.52 -16.15 -3.64
C THR A 195 10.62 -16.72 -2.23
N ARG A 196 11.56 -17.64 -1.97
CA ARG A 196 11.78 -18.19 -0.61
C ARG A 196 12.16 -17.11 0.39
N ASN A 197 13.07 -16.20 0.00
CA ASN A 197 13.50 -15.09 0.83
C ASN A 197 12.38 -14.08 1.07
N TYR A 198 11.60 -13.80 0.03
CA TYR A 198 10.42 -12.93 0.12
C TYR A 198 9.41 -13.45 1.16
N TYR A 199 9.10 -14.74 1.12
CA TYR A 199 8.20 -15.38 2.09
C TYR A 199 8.81 -15.42 3.50
N ALA A 200 10.13 -15.63 3.61
CA ALA A 200 10.81 -15.56 4.90
C ALA A 200 10.74 -14.15 5.52
N MET A 201 10.88 -13.09 4.72
CA MET A 201 10.66 -11.72 5.19
C MET A 201 9.21 -11.50 5.63
N MET A 202 8.22 -12.02 4.89
CA MET A 202 6.81 -11.94 5.28
C MET A 202 6.57 -12.62 6.63
N THR A 203 7.16 -13.81 6.86
CA THR A 203 7.10 -14.50 8.15
C THR A 203 7.67 -13.63 9.26
N GLY A 204 8.78 -12.95 9.00
CA GLY A 204 9.37 -12.04 9.97
C GLY A 204 8.49 -10.83 10.29
N VAL A 205 7.83 -10.25 9.28
CA VAL A 205 6.86 -9.15 9.47
C VAL A 205 5.65 -9.63 10.27
N ASP A 206 5.14 -10.83 9.99
CA ASP A 206 4.03 -11.44 10.71
C ASP A 206 4.36 -11.66 12.21
N ASP A 207 5.56 -12.13 12.51
CA ASP A 207 6.05 -12.23 13.90
C ASP A 207 6.02 -10.87 14.61
N GLN A 208 6.44 -9.79 13.91
CA GLN A 208 6.43 -8.46 14.52
C GLN A 208 4.99 -7.94 14.71
N PHE A 209 4.10 -8.21 13.78
CA PHE A 209 2.68 -7.93 13.93
C PHE A 209 2.10 -8.67 15.15
N GLY A 210 2.44 -9.94 15.31
CA GLY A 210 2.07 -10.72 16.50
C GLY A 210 2.54 -10.09 17.82
N ARG A 211 3.77 -9.53 17.86
CA ARG A 211 4.31 -8.81 19.03
C ARG A 211 3.49 -7.55 19.35
N ILE A 212 3.09 -6.80 18.34
CA ILE A 212 2.25 -5.59 18.50
C ILE A 212 0.86 -5.97 19.05
N LEU A 213 0.23 -7.02 18.49
CA LEU A 213 -1.05 -7.53 18.97
C LEU A 213 -0.97 -7.98 20.44
N LYS A 214 0.14 -8.64 20.82
CA LYS A 214 0.39 -9.02 22.21
C LYS A 214 0.47 -7.80 23.13
N ALA A 215 1.13 -6.71 22.70
CA ALA A 215 1.22 -5.48 23.49
C ALA A 215 -0.15 -4.84 23.72
N LEU A 216 -1.03 -4.83 22.73
CA LEU A 216 -2.42 -4.36 22.87
C LEU A 216 -3.20 -5.22 23.87
N LYS A 217 -3.03 -6.54 23.85
CA LYS A 217 -3.67 -7.47 24.78
C LYS A 217 -3.15 -7.25 26.21
N ASP A 218 -1.84 -7.17 26.38
CA ASP A 218 -1.19 -6.95 27.70
C ASP A 218 -1.63 -5.61 28.33
N ALA A 219 -1.84 -4.58 27.46
CA ALA A 219 -2.37 -3.27 27.87
C ALA A 219 -3.90 -3.25 28.06
N LYS A 220 -4.61 -4.37 27.83
CA LYS A 220 -6.08 -4.49 27.88
C LYS A 220 -6.83 -3.57 26.90
N LEU A 221 -6.20 -3.21 25.79
CA LEU A 221 -6.73 -2.30 24.77
C LEU A 221 -7.37 -3.02 23.59
N GLU A 222 -7.21 -4.35 23.42
CA GLU A 222 -7.60 -5.09 22.24
C GLU A 222 -9.09 -4.97 21.88
N ARG A 223 -9.98 -4.82 22.87
CA ARG A 223 -11.43 -4.67 22.65
C ARG A 223 -11.84 -3.26 22.24
N ASN A 224 -10.98 -2.27 22.50
CA ASN A 224 -11.20 -0.86 22.18
C ASN A 224 -10.22 -0.33 21.12
N THR A 225 -9.68 -1.21 20.31
CA THR A 225 -8.75 -0.86 19.22
C THR A 225 -9.20 -1.52 17.94
N ILE A 226 -9.34 -0.72 16.88
CA ILE A 226 -9.47 -1.20 15.51
C ILE A 226 -8.07 -1.53 15.03
N VAL A 227 -7.81 -2.77 14.68
CA VAL A 227 -6.54 -3.21 14.10
C VAL A 227 -6.74 -3.49 12.62
N VAL A 228 -5.92 -2.87 11.79
CA VAL A 228 -5.89 -3.09 10.33
C VAL A 228 -4.52 -3.64 9.94
N PHE A 229 -4.51 -4.69 9.14
CA PHE A 229 -3.31 -5.19 8.46
C PHE A 229 -3.54 -5.15 6.96
N THR A 230 -2.67 -4.46 6.24
CA THR A 230 -2.74 -4.30 4.78
C THR A 230 -1.35 -4.09 4.18
N SER A 231 -1.27 -3.90 2.87
CA SER A 231 -0.06 -3.55 2.13
C SER A 231 -0.34 -2.37 1.20
N ASP A 232 0.69 -1.64 0.78
CA ASP A 232 0.60 -0.58 -0.23
C ASP A 232 0.38 -1.14 -1.65
N HIS A 233 1.01 -2.26 -1.98
CA HIS A 233 0.90 -3.00 -3.24
C HIS A 233 1.41 -4.42 -3.06
N GLY A 234 1.19 -5.26 -4.06
CA GLY A 234 1.78 -6.58 -4.12
C GLY A 234 3.12 -6.62 -4.89
N ASN A 235 3.52 -7.81 -5.35
CA ASN A 235 4.78 -8.01 -6.07
C ASN A 235 4.70 -9.25 -6.98
N CYS A 236 5.07 -9.12 -8.24
CA CYS A 236 4.99 -10.21 -9.21
C CYS A 236 6.07 -11.28 -9.01
N ILE A 237 7.29 -10.91 -8.72
CA ILE A 237 8.46 -11.82 -8.55
C ILE A 237 8.49 -12.95 -9.61
N GLY A 238 8.45 -12.57 -10.88
CA GLY A 238 8.46 -13.50 -12.01
C GLY A 238 7.08 -13.90 -12.55
N SER A 239 5.98 -13.69 -11.82
CA SER A 239 4.63 -13.88 -12.36
C SER A 239 4.44 -12.98 -13.58
N HIS A 240 3.79 -13.51 -14.63
CA HIS A 240 3.54 -12.78 -15.89
C HIS A 240 4.79 -12.20 -16.56
N ASN A 241 5.96 -12.76 -16.32
CA ASN A 241 7.23 -12.18 -16.76
C ASN A 241 7.41 -10.72 -16.28
N GLN A 242 6.99 -10.44 -15.05
CA GLN A 242 7.15 -9.15 -14.40
C GLN A 242 8.11 -9.24 -13.20
N VAL A 243 8.86 -8.15 -12.97
CA VAL A 243 9.84 -8.11 -11.86
C VAL A 243 9.20 -7.68 -10.56
N SER A 244 8.27 -6.71 -10.60
CA SER A 244 7.80 -5.98 -9.44
C SER A 244 6.29 -5.74 -9.50
N LYS A 245 5.86 -4.49 -9.56
CA LYS A 245 4.49 -3.98 -9.50
C LYS A 245 4.24 -2.98 -10.63
N ASN A 246 3.22 -2.15 -10.52
CA ASN A 246 2.80 -1.14 -11.51
C ASN A 246 2.16 -1.75 -12.76
N ASN A 247 1.42 -2.83 -12.58
CA ASN A 247 0.61 -3.50 -13.59
C ASN A 247 -0.75 -3.89 -13.02
N HIS A 248 -1.65 -4.40 -13.86
CA HIS A 248 -3.03 -4.72 -13.52
C HIS A 248 -3.26 -6.13 -12.98
N TYR A 249 -2.23 -6.94 -12.89
CA TYR A 249 -2.32 -8.32 -12.42
C TYR A 249 -2.61 -8.41 -10.92
N GLU A 250 -3.30 -9.46 -10.51
CA GLU A 250 -3.69 -9.70 -9.11
C GLU A 250 -2.48 -9.66 -8.16
N GLU A 251 -1.30 -10.14 -8.59
CA GLU A 251 -0.06 -10.10 -7.81
C GLU A 251 0.41 -8.70 -7.46
N SER A 252 0.05 -7.72 -8.26
CA SER A 252 0.38 -6.32 -8.05
C SER A 252 -0.72 -5.56 -7.31
N MET A 253 -1.98 -5.82 -7.64
CA MET A 253 -3.13 -5.00 -7.26
C MET A 253 -3.94 -5.57 -6.09
N ARG A 254 -4.02 -6.91 -5.95
CA ARG A 254 -4.80 -7.54 -4.90
C ARG A 254 -3.98 -7.66 -3.61
N ILE A 255 -4.06 -6.64 -2.78
CA ILE A 255 -3.42 -6.60 -1.47
C ILE A 255 -4.29 -7.26 -0.40
N PRO A 256 -3.69 -7.81 0.69
CA PRO A 256 -4.46 -8.27 1.83
C PRO A 256 -5.12 -7.09 2.54
N PHE A 257 -6.33 -7.28 3.04
CA PHE A 257 -6.97 -6.38 3.97
C PHE A 257 -7.64 -7.19 5.08
N LEU A 258 -7.09 -7.08 6.28
CA LEU A 258 -7.60 -7.71 7.48
C LEU A 258 -7.98 -6.62 8.47
N ILE A 259 -9.18 -6.68 9.01
CA ILE A 259 -9.64 -5.75 10.04
C ILE A 259 -10.20 -6.52 11.22
N ARG A 260 -9.84 -6.09 12.43
CA ARG A 260 -10.29 -6.70 13.67
C ARG A 260 -10.74 -5.64 14.66
N TRP A 261 -11.96 -5.81 15.17
CA TRP A 261 -12.48 -5.06 16.31
C TRP A 261 -13.38 -5.97 17.13
N PRO A 262 -12.87 -6.62 18.18
CA PRO A 262 -13.60 -7.63 18.92
C PRO A 262 -14.92 -7.13 19.49
N GLY A 263 -16.01 -7.87 19.22
CA GLY A 263 -17.37 -7.53 19.66
C GLY A 263 -18.04 -6.40 18.87
N LYS A 264 -17.37 -5.82 17.85
CA LYS A 264 -17.91 -4.76 17.00
C LYS A 264 -17.94 -5.14 15.51
N ILE A 265 -16.93 -5.88 15.04
CA ILE A 265 -16.87 -6.43 13.69
C ILE A 265 -16.94 -7.96 13.81
N PRO A 266 -17.94 -8.63 13.20
CA PRO A 266 -18.02 -10.09 13.24
C PRO A 266 -16.91 -10.75 12.43
N VAL A 267 -16.46 -11.94 12.87
CA VAL A 267 -15.47 -12.74 12.15
C VAL A 267 -16.09 -13.31 10.88
N ARG A 268 -15.57 -12.94 9.73
CA ARG A 268 -15.98 -13.48 8.43
C ARG A 268 -14.91 -13.26 7.36
N LYS A 269 -15.00 -14.03 6.28
CA LYS A 269 -14.41 -13.65 5.00
C LYS A 269 -15.46 -12.87 4.20
N ASP A 270 -15.01 -11.87 3.48
CA ASP A 270 -15.89 -11.02 2.69
C ASP A 270 -15.25 -10.80 1.30
N ASP A 271 -16.07 -10.79 0.27
CA ASP A 271 -15.66 -10.61 -1.13
C ASP A 271 -15.83 -9.16 -1.61
N LEU A 272 -16.03 -8.22 -0.68
CA LEU A 272 -16.17 -6.81 -0.99
C LEU A 272 -15.00 -6.33 -1.86
N LEU A 273 -15.32 -5.73 -2.97
CA LEU A 273 -14.35 -4.97 -3.76
C LEU A 273 -14.02 -3.68 -3.01
N PHE A 274 -12.98 -3.74 -2.18
CA PHE A 274 -12.56 -2.68 -1.27
C PHE A 274 -11.24 -2.07 -1.76
N SER A 275 -11.22 -0.77 -1.99
CA SER A 275 -10.08 -0.06 -2.54
C SER A 275 -9.37 0.79 -1.48
N VAL A 276 -8.12 1.16 -1.74
CA VAL A 276 -7.32 1.96 -0.80
C VAL A 276 -7.98 3.30 -0.43
N PRO A 277 -8.62 4.05 -1.34
CA PRO A 277 -9.37 5.25 -0.96
C PRO A 277 -10.52 5.01 0.03
N ASP A 278 -11.13 3.80 0.02
CA ASP A 278 -12.24 3.46 0.91
C ASP A 278 -11.79 3.30 2.38
N VAL A 279 -10.50 3.09 2.64
CA VAL A 279 -9.96 2.89 3.99
C VAL A 279 -10.21 4.10 4.88
N TYR A 280 -9.94 5.30 4.39
CA TYR A 280 -10.10 6.56 5.11
C TYR A 280 -11.55 6.73 5.63
N PRO A 281 -12.58 6.83 4.75
CA PRO A 281 -13.94 7.07 5.22
C PRO A 281 -14.49 5.89 6.03
N THR A 282 -14.08 4.65 5.71
CA THR A 282 -14.53 3.46 6.46
C THR A 282 -13.98 3.46 7.90
N LEU A 283 -12.72 3.84 8.12
CA LEU A 283 -12.16 3.94 9.47
C LEU A 283 -12.85 5.05 10.28
N LEU A 284 -13.06 6.23 9.71
CA LEU A 284 -13.77 7.31 10.40
C LEU A 284 -15.22 6.90 10.71
N GLY A 285 -15.92 6.25 9.79
CA GLY A 285 -17.26 5.73 10.02
C GLY A 285 -17.32 4.65 11.10
N LEU A 286 -16.32 3.76 11.18
CA LEU A 286 -16.19 2.79 12.28
C LEU A 286 -15.97 3.46 13.63
N MET A 287 -15.26 4.59 13.65
CA MET A 287 -14.97 5.38 14.85
C MET A 287 -16.11 6.31 15.25
N GLY A 288 -17.15 6.47 14.43
CA GLY A 288 -18.30 7.37 14.66
C GLY A 288 -17.99 8.82 14.26
N PHE A 289 -17.06 9.03 13.34
CA PHE A 289 -16.63 10.32 12.81
C PHE A 289 -17.06 10.51 11.35
N GLU A 290 -18.13 9.88 10.91
CA GLU A 290 -18.63 9.97 9.54
C GLU A 290 -18.96 11.40 9.09
N ARG A 291 -19.28 12.30 10.03
CA ARG A 291 -19.56 13.72 9.74
C ARG A 291 -18.29 14.55 9.51
N ASP A 292 -17.14 14.01 9.89
CA ASP A 292 -15.84 14.69 9.73
C ASP A 292 -15.11 14.23 8.46
N ILE A 293 -15.74 13.37 7.65
CA ILE A 293 -15.17 12.95 6.36
C ILE A 293 -15.24 14.13 5.39
N PRO A 294 -14.10 14.64 4.89
CA PRO A 294 -14.09 15.75 3.93
C PRO A 294 -14.81 15.39 2.62
N GLU A 295 -15.42 16.40 1.99
CA GLU A 295 -16.14 16.22 0.70
C GLU A 295 -15.23 15.78 -0.44
N GLU A 296 -13.93 16.09 -0.35
CA GLU A 296 -12.92 15.70 -1.34
C GLU A 296 -12.57 14.20 -1.32
N VAL A 297 -12.99 13.47 -0.32
CA VAL A 297 -12.75 12.03 -0.21
C VAL A 297 -13.56 11.29 -1.27
N GLU A 298 -12.87 10.58 -2.16
CA GLU A 298 -13.48 9.83 -3.26
C GLU A 298 -13.82 8.38 -2.87
N GLY A 299 -13.22 7.89 -1.76
CA GLY A 299 -13.53 6.58 -1.20
C GLY A 299 -14.96 6.49 -0.65
N THR A 300 -15.42 5.28 -0.45
CA THR A 300 -16.76 4.98 0.07
C THR A 300 -16.66 4.46 1.51
N ASP A 301 -17.50 4.96 2.41
CA ASP A 301 -17.64 4.41 3.76
C ASP A 301 -18.38 3.07 3.74
N HIS A 302 -17.69 2.01 4.12
CA HIS A 302 -18.21 0.66 4.27
C HIS A 302 -18.37 0.24 5.75
N SER A 303 -18.31 1.17 6.70
CA SER A 303 -18.35 0.90 8.15
C SER A 303 -19.58 0.11 8.58
N ARG A 304 -20.76 0.46 8.03
CA ARG A 304 -22.02 -0.29 8.26
C ARG A 304 -21.91 -1.73 7.76
N LEU A 305 -21.35 -1.93 6.56
CA LEU A 305 -21.16 -3.26 5.98
C LEU A 305 -20.22 -4.09 6.85
N PHE A 306 -19.13 -3.52 7.34
CA PHE A 306 -18.19 -4.21 8.21
C PHE A 306 -18.82 -4.63 9.55
N ARG A 307 -19.64 -3.77 10.15
CA ARG A 307 -20.34 -4.08 11.42
C ARG A 307 -21.46 -5.10 11.25
N THR A 308 -22.24 -5.02 10.18
CA THR A 308 -23.55 -5.71 10.08
C THR A 308 -23.63 -6.75 8.95
N GLY A 309 -22.66 -6.77 8.03
CA GLY A 309 -22.74 -7.53 6.78
C GLY A 309 -23.71 -6.95 5.76
N LYS A 310 -24.41 -5.84 6.07
CA LYS A 310 -25.42 -5.23 5.22
C LYS A 310 -24.97 -3.84 4.75
N GLY A 311 -25.08 -3.57 3.45
CA GLY A 311 -24.69 -2.29 2.86
C GLY A 311 -24.55 -2.39 1.36
N ARG A 312 -24.32 -1.24 0.71
CA ARG A 312 -24.06 -1.18 -0.72
C ARG A 312 -22.67 -1.79 -1.00
N ARG A 313 -22.61 -2.61 -2.05
CA ARG A 313 -21.37 -3.18 -2.56
C ARG A 313 -21.08 -2.58 -3.93
N PRO A 314 -19.86 -2.12 -4.21
CA PRO A 314 -19.50 -1.69 -5.55
C PRO A 314 -19.45 -2.89 -6.49
N THR A 315 -19.82 -2.66 -7.75
CA THR A 315 -19.73 -3.65 -8.84
C THR A 315 -18.32 -3.77 -9.38
N SER A 316 -17.53 -2.70 -9.23
CA SER A 316 -16.13 -2.64 -9.67
C SER A 316 -15.29 -1.70 -8.80
N GLN A 317 -13.96 -1.80 -8.97
CA GLN A 317 -12.99 -0.83 -8.48
C GLN A 317 -12.12 -0.34 -9.64
N LEU A 318 -11.72 0.94 -9.55
CA LEU A 318 -10.89 1.58 -10.56
C LEU A 318 -9.45 1.07 -10.50
N TYR A 319 -8.92 0.68 -11.65
CA TYR A 319 -7.48 0.56 -11.90
C TYR A 319 -6.98 1.83 -12.58
N LEU A 320 -5.99 2.47 -12.00
CA LEU A 320 -5.40 3.70 -12.52
C LEU A 320 -3.87 3.67 -12.42
N LYS A 321 -3.22 3.88 -13.54
CA LYS A 321 -1.78 4.14 -13.63
C LYS A 321 -1.57 5.30 -14.62
N ALA A 322 -1.32 6.50 -14.11
CA ALA A 322 -0.94 7.64 -14.94
C ALA A 322 0.51 7.53 -15.41
N GLU A 323 0.84 8.14 -16.53
CA GLU A 323 2.24 8.35 -16.94
C GLU A 323 2.81 9.59 -16.25
N PHE A 324 4.13 9.58 -16.06
CA PHE A 324 4.84 10.58 -15.26
C PHE A 324 4.63 12.03 -15.74
N VAL A 325 4.50 12.23 -17.04
CA VAL A 325 4.42 13.58 -17.65
C VAL A 325 3.11 13.86 -18.37
N SER A 326 2.25 12.87 -18.51
CA SER A 326 1.01 12.97 -19.26
C SER A 326 -0.12 12.22 -18.54
N PRO A 327 -0.89 12.88 -17.68
CA PRO A 327 -2.00 12.23 -16.96
C PRO A 327 -3.07 11.63 -17.87
N ASP A 328 -3.21 12.15 -19.10
CA ASP A 328 -4.09 11.67 -20.17
C ASP A 328 -3.56 10.41 -20.89
N LYS A 329 -2.33 10.00 -20.61
CA LYS A 329 -1.71 8.74 -21.04
C LYS A 329 -1.73 7.71 -19.91
N GLY A 330 -1.10 6.55 -20.15
CA GLY A 330 -1.04 5.47 -19.19
C GLY A 330 -2.25 4.56 -19.25
N SER A 331 -2.67 4.04 -18.13
CA SER A 331 -3.70 3.01 -18.12
C SER A 331 -4.88 3.38 -17.23
N ARG A 332 -6.09 3.05 -17.69
CA ARG A 332 -7.30 2.99 -16.88
C ARG A 332 -7.98 1.65 -17.08
N GLY A 333 -8.76 1.24 -16.12
CA GLY A 333 -9.51 0.01 -16.20
C GLY A 333 -10.35 -0.22 -14.97
N VAL A 334 -10.98 -1.38 -14.92
CA VAL A 334 -11.80 -1.78 -13.78
C VAL A 334 -11.56 -3.24 -13.40
N ARG A 335 -11.67 -3.50 -12.09
CA ARG A 335 -11.71 -4.82 -11.51
C ARG A 335 -13.13 -5.07 -10.98
N THR A 336 -13.87 -5.96 -11.63
CA THR A 336 -15.16 -6.50 -11.16
C THR A 336 -14.93 -7.84 -10.45
N HIS A 337 -15.96 -8.47 -9.88
CA HIS A 337 -15.82 -9.85 -9.37
C HIS A 337 -15.43 -10.85 -10.44
N HIS A 338 -15.83 -10.63 -11.69
CA HIS A 338 -15.64 -11.56 -12.78
C HIS A 338 -14.43 -11.17 -13.65
N TYR A 339 -14.29 -9.89 -14.01
CA TYR A 339 -13.34 -9.44 -15.02
C TYR A 339 -12.33 -8.43 -14.49
N THR A 340 -11.14 -8.43 -15.10
CA THR A 340 -10.17 -7.33 -15.02
C THR A 340 -9.99 -6.74 -16.41
N LEU A 341 -10.45 -5.52 -16.61
CA LEU A 341 -10.22 -4.73 -17.82
C LEU A 341 -9.10 -3.73 -17.58
N ARG A 342 -8.16 -3.64 -18.53
CA ARG A 342 -7.18 -2.57 -18.62
C ARG A 342 -7.08 -2.06 -20.02
N ILE A 343 -7.11 -0.75 -20.20
CA ILE A 343 -6.81 -0.05 -21.43
C ILE A 343 -5.56 0.79 -21.20
N GLN A 344 -4.56 0.63 -22.03
CA GLN A 344 -3.30 1.37 -21.97
C GLN A 344 -3.16 2.24 -23.21
N LYS A 345 -2.98 3.55 -23.02
CA LYS A 345 -2.57 4.49 -24.07
C LYS A 345 -1.08 4.71 -24.01
N GLN A 346 -0.42 4.51 -25.13
CA GLN A 346 1.01 4.72 -25.29
C GLN A 346 1.32 6.16 -25.72
N GLU A 347 2.58 6.55 -25.67
CA GLU A 347 3.01 7.90 -26.08
C GLU A 347 2.73 8.18 -27.57
N ASP A 348 2.88 7.17 -28.43
CA ASP A 348 2.59 7.23 -29.87
C ASP A 348 1.10 7.27 -30.22
N GLY A 349 0.22 7.24 -29.21
CA GLY A 349 -1.23 7.25 -29.38
C GLY A 349 -1.83 5.86 -29.60
N THR A 350 -1.03 4.79 -29.71
CA THR A 350 -1.57 3.43 -29.80
C THR A 350 -2.25 3.01 -28.52
N GLU A 351 -3.27 2.16 -28.65
CA GLU A 351 -4.04 1.65 -27.52
C GLU A 351 -3.92 0.12 -27.44
N GLN A 352 -3.68 -0.36 -26.24
CA GLN A 352 -3.67 -1.79 -25.93
C GLN A 352 -4.75 -2.12 -24.92
N ARG A 353 -5.56 -3.14 -25.20
CA ARG A 353 -6.65 -3.60 -24.33
C ARG A 353 -6.32 -4.97 -23.78
N TYR A 354 -6.59 -5.14 -22.50
CA TYR A 354 -6.42 -6.38 -21.77
C TYR A 354 -7.73 -6.68 -21.04
N LEU A 355 -8.23 -7.89 -21.24
CA LEU A 355 -9.40 -8.40 -20.52
C LEU A 355 -9.08 -9.81 -20.02
N HIS A 356 -9.20 -10.01 -18.71
CA HIS A 356 -9.04 -11.31 -18.07
C HIS A 356 -10.32 -11.73 -17.39
N ASP A 357 -10.70 -13.00 -17.55
CA ASP A 357 -11.77 -13.65 -16.81
C ASP A 357 -11.20 -14.25 -15.53
N ASN A 358 -11.43 -13.60 -14.40
CA ASN A 358 -10.83 -14.00 -13.11
C ASN A 358 -11.47 -15.26 -12.50
N GLN A 359 -12.60 -15.74 -13.04
CA GLN A 359 -13.27 -16.95 -12.57
C GLN A 359 -12.74 -18.19 -13.29
N SER A 360 -12.68 -18.16 -14.62
CA SER A 360 -12.18 -19.28 -15.42
C SER A 360 -10.65 -19.29 -15.53
N ASP A 361 -10.01 -18.13 -15.41
CA ASP A 361 -8.55 -17.93 -15.44
C ASP A 361 -8.06 -17.08 -14.25
N PRO A 362 -8.05 -17.61 -13.02
CA PRO A 362 -7.67 -16.88 -11.82
C PRO A 362 -6.19 -16.44 -11.83
N TRP A 363 -5.40 -16.98 -12.74
CA TRP A 363 -3.99 -16.59 -12.92
C TRP A 363 -3.78 -15.58 -14.04
N GLN A 364 -4.85 -15.11 -14.70
CA GLN A 364 -4.80 -14.10 -15.75
C GLN A 364 -3.80 -14.40 -16.87
N LEU A 365 -3.74 -15.66 -17.32
CA LEU A 365 -2.82 -16.14 -18.35
C LEU A 365 -3.27 -15.74 -19.75
N LYS A 366 -4.58 -15.62 -19.98
CA LYS A 366 -5.16 -15.33 -21.28
C LYS A 366 -5.74 -13.92 -21.33
N ASN A 367 -5.30 -13.12 -22.30
CA ASN A 367 -5.97 -11.87 -22.66
C ASN A 367 -7.05 -12.18 -23.69
N ILE A 368 -8.32 -12.01 -23.31
CA ILE A 368 -9.48 -12.27 -24.18
C ILE A 368 -10.09 -11.02 -24.80
N ALA A 369 -9.42 -9.87 -24.71
CA ALA A 369 -9.98 -8.57 -25.19
C ALA A 369 -10.34 -8.59 -26.68
N ALA A 370 -9.50 -9.22 -27.52
CA ALA A 370 -9.76 -9.32 -28.96
C ALA A 370 -10.89 -10.30 -29.29
N GLU A 371 -11.09 -11.33 -28.45
CA GLU A 371 -12.15 -12.34 -28.61
C GLU A 371 -13.50 -11.85 -28.12
N GLN A 372 -13.51 -10.84 -27.20
CA GLN A 372 -14.69 -10.33 -26.50
C GLN A 372 -14.88 -8.80 -26.63
N PRO A 373 -14.89 -8.24 -27.86
CA PRO A 373 -14.93 -6.79 -28.06
C PRO A 373 -16.22 -6.15 -27.51
N ASN A 374 -17.35 -6.86 -27.59
CA ASN A 374 -18.63 -6.37 -27.05
C ASN A 374 -18.60 -6.30 -25.51
N LEU A 375 -17.97 -7.26 -24.84
CA LEU A 375 -17.82 -7.24 -23.39
C LEU A 375 -16.87 -6.12 -22.96
N VAL A 376 -15.78 -5.89 -23.70
CA VAL A 376 -14.88 -4.75 -23.46
C VAL A 376 -15.67 -3.43 -23.53
N LYS A 377 -16.47 -3.25 -24.59
CA LYS A 377 -17.31 -2.06 -24.76
C LYS A 377 -18.29 -1.89 -23.60
N GLN A 378 -19.00 -2.98 -23.23
CA GLN A 378 -19.92 -2.97 -22.10
C GLN A 378 -19.21 -2.53 -20.81
N LEU A 379 -18.08 -3.12 -20.44
CA LEU A 379 -17.35 -2.77 -19.21
C LEU A 379 -16.84 -1.32 -19.22
N ILE A 380 -16.50 -0.78 -20.39
CA ILE A 380 -16.16 0.64 -20.54
C ILE A 380 -17.41 1.50 -20.20
N GLU A 381 -18.55 1.22 -20.81
CA GLU A 381 -19.76 2.04 -20.69
C GLU A 381 -20.39 1.94 -19.30
N THR A 382 -20.46 0.72 -18.74
CA THR A 382 -21.20 0.47 -17.49
C THR A 382 -20.38 0.61 -16.23
N GLU A 383 -19.04 0.49 -16.32
CA GLU A 383 -18.17 0.49 -15.14
C GLU A 383 -17.08 1.58 -15.22
N LEU A 384 -16.23 1.55 -16.26
CA LEU A 384 -15.10 2.47 -16.33
C LEU A 384 -15.53 3.94 -16.44
N GLN A 385 -16.51 4.24 -17.29
CA GLN A 385 -16.99 5.61 -17.46
C GLN A 385 -17.57 6.20 -16.16
N LEU A 386 -18.22 5.37 -15.34
CA LEU A 386 -18.72 5.81 -14.03
C LEU A 386 -17.59 6.23 -13.09
N TRP A 387 -16.48 5.47 -13.11
CA TRP A 387 -15.29 5.81 -12.33
C TRP A 387 -14.59 7.08 -12.83
N LEU A 388 -14.42 7.23 -14.15
CA LEU A 388 -13.81 8.44 -14.74
C LEU A 388 -14.63 9.69 -14.38
N ASN A 389 -15.95 9.60 -14.46
CA ASN A 389 -16.84 10.70 -14.06
C ASN A 389 -16.74 11.01 -12.56
N LYS A 390 -16.73 9.97 -11.70
CA LYS A 390 -16.62 10.13 -10.24
C LYS A 390 -15.30 10.80 -9.84
N THR A 391 -14.20 10.41 -10.45
CA THR A 391 -12.86 10.93 -10.15
C THR A 391 -12.49 12.18 -10.95
N LYS A 392 -13.40 12.69 -11.79
CA LYS A 392 -13.19 13.82 -12.69
C LYS A 392 -11.95 13.63 -13.57
N ASP A 393 -11.65 12.37 -13.92
CA ASP A 393 -10.53 12.03 -14.79
C ASP A 393 -10.90 12.33 -16.25
N SER A 394 -10.16 13.23 -16.90
CA SER A 394 -10.40 13.61 -18.29
C SER A 394 -9.96 12.56 -19.32
N TRP A 395 -9.39 11.45 -18.86
CA TRP A 395 -8.95 10.35 -19.71
C TRP A 395 -10.15 9.74 -20.46
N LYS A 396 -9.99 9.49 -21.76
CA LYS A 396 -11.05 8.94 -22.61
C LYS A 396 -10.68 7.51 -23.01
N PRO A 397 -11.57 6.50 -22.81
CA PRO A 397 -11.36 5.13 -23.27
C PRO A 397 -11.44 4.98 -24.77
#